data_0f3c793b45843ebe838ed6637c77dc8d
#
_entry.id   0f3c793b45843ebe838ed6637c77dc8d
#
_cell.length_a   1.000
_cell.length_b   1.000
_cell.length_c   1.000
_cell.angle_alpha   90.00
_cell.angle_beta   90.00
_cell.angle_gamma   90.00
#
_symmetry.space_group_name_H-M   'P 1'
#
loop_
_entity.id
_entity.type
_entity.pdbx_description
1 polymer ?
#
loop_
_entity_poly.entity_id
_entity_poly.type
_entity_poly.pdbx_seq_one_letter_code
_entity_poly.pdbx_strand_id
1 'polypeptide(L)'
;ITHTVFHTGRCQGGRKKEACRMVGFLIAVLSGVLMSVQGIFNTQVTKASSIWSANVFVQATALLSCLAVWLAADRSNLFAVFRSEPKYLLLGGVLGAGITWTVIKAMAMLGPARAVLFIVVAQIAAAYLVELFGLFGVEKAAWEWRKAIGLAVAAVGIAVFQWK
;
A
#
# COMPACT_ATOMS: atom_id res chain seq x y z
N ILE A 1 -12.31 -14.15 25.52
CA ILE A 1 -13.37 -13.91 24.53
C ILE A 1 -13.45 -12.40 24.34
N THR A 2 -12.56 -11.83 23.55
CA THR A 2 -12.67 -10.40 23.21
C THR A 2 -12.44 -10.32 21.70
N HIS A 3 -13.54 -10.35 20.96
CA HIS A 3 -13.57 -9.98 19.56
C HIS A 3 -13.11 -8.53 19.44
N THR A 4 -11.81 -8.33 19.26
CA THR A 4 -11.32 -7.06 18.75
C THR A 4 -11.51 -7.09 17.23
N VAL A 5 -12.76 -7.07 16.82
CA VAL A 5 -13.13 -6.71 15.46
C VAL A 5 -12.50 -5.34 15.25
N PHE A 6 -11.63 -5.23 14.28
CA PHE A 6 -11.22 -3.95 13.72
C PHE A 6 -12.49 -3.28 13.17
N HIS A 7 -13.26 -2.71 14.08
CA HIS A 7 -14.37 -1.86 13.70
C HIS A 7 -13.73 -0.72 12.90
N THR A 8 -13.97 -0.73 11.61
CA THR A 8 -13.97 0.48 10.80
C THR A 8 -15.05 1.41 11.39
N GLY A 9 -14.79 1.89 12.62
CA GLY A 9 -15.66 2.77 13.35
C GLY A 9 -15.73 4.07 12.56
N ARG A 10 -16.83 4.28 11.85
CA ARG A 10 -17.20 5.62 11.41
C ARG A 10 -17.13 6.50 12.66
N CYS A 11 -16.09 7.32 12.71
CA CYS A 11 -15.88 8.25 13.81
C CYS A 11 -17.05 9.23 13.80
N GLN A 12 -18.07 8.98 14.63
CA GLN A 12 -19.23 9.85 14.79
C GLN A 12 -18.96 10.80 15.96
N GLY A 13 -19.14 12.11 15.70
CA GLY A 13 -18.91 13.18 16.67
C GLY A 13 -17.70 14.06 16.32
N GLY A 14 -17.86 15.38 16.35
CA GLY A 14 -16.91 16.37 15.83
C GLY A 14 -15.46 16.17 16.27
N ARG A 15 -15.16 16.25 17.57
CA ARG A 15 -13.80 16.09 18.12
C ARG A 15 -13.19 14.68 17.86
N LYS A 16 -14.01 13.63 17.96
CA LYS A 16 -13.58 12.25 17.66
C LYS A 16 -13.25 12.05 16.18
N LYS A 17 -13.96 12.75 15.30
CA LYS A 17 -13.73 12.70 13.85
C LYS A 17 -12.38 13.33 13.47
N GLU A 18 -12.01 14.45 14.11
CA GLU A 18 -10.71 15.09 13.88
C GLU A 18 -9.55 14.24 14.41
N ALA A 19 -9.67 13.71 15.63
CA ALA A 19 -8.67 12.81 16.19
C ALA A 19 -8.47 11.56 15.30
N CYS A 20 -9.54 10.97 14.79
CA CYS A 20 -9.49 9.83 13.89
C CYS A 20 -8.79 10.18 12.56
N ARG A 21 -9.05 11.35 12.00
CA ARG A 21 -8.35 11.82 10.80
C ARG A 21 -6.85 12.03 11.04
N MET A 22 -6.48 12.61 12.18
CA MET A 22 -5.06 12.77 12.55
C MET A 22 -4.35 11.43 12.70
N VAL A 23 -4.96 10.48 13.40
CA VAL A 23 -4.40 9.12 13.54
C VAL A 23 -4.27 8.45 12.17
N GLY A 24 -5.28 8.53 11.31
CA GLY A 24 -5.22 8.01 9.94
C GLY A 24 -4.10 8.64 9.12
N PHE A 25 -3.91 9.97 9.24
CA PHE A 25 -2.82 10.68 8.58
C PHE A 25 -1.44 10.20 9.06
N LEU A 26 -1.23 10.07 10.36
CA LEU A 26 0.04 9.59 10.94
C LEU A 26 0.35 8.16 10.50
N ILE A 27 -0.66 7.28 10.49
CA ILE A 27 -0.50 5.90 10.01
C ILE A 27 -0.13 5.90 8.52
N ALA A 28 -0.74 6.74 7.69
CA ALA A 28 -0.43 6.84 6.27
C ALA A 28 1.01 7.32 6.04
N VAL A 29 1.47 8.32 6.79
CA VAL A 29 2.86 8.80 6.73
C VAL A 29 3.83 7.68 7.13
N LEU A 30 3.55 6.98 8.23
CA LEU A 30 4.36 5.86 8.69
C LEU A 30 4.42 4.74 7.61
N SER A 31 3.29 4.41 7.01
CA SER A 31 3.23 3.41 5.93
C SER A 31 4.09 3.81 4.74
N GLY A 32 4.07 5.09 4.33
CA GLY A 32 4.92 5.59 3.24
C GLY A 32 6.41 5.47 3.56
N VAL A 33 6.82 5.79 4.79
CA VAL A 33 8.20 5.62 5.24
C VAL A 33 8.61 4.14 5.23
N LEU A 34 7.77 3.26 5.78
CA LEU A 34 8.04 1.83 5.81
C LEU A 34 8.15 1.23 4.41
N MET A 35 7.28 1.62 3.48
CA MET A 35 7.35 1.18 2.08
C MET A 35 8.66 1.61 1.40
N SER A 36 9.11 2.83 1.66
CA SER A 36 10.37 3.35 1.10
C SER A 36 11.56 2.59 1.64
N VAL A 37 11.63 2.37 2.96
CA VAL A 37 12.70 1.61 3.62
C VAL A 37 12.71 0.17 3.15
N GLN A 38 11.54 -0.49 3.10
CA GLN A 38 11.39 -1.85 2.59
C GLN A 38 11.89 -1.97 1.15
N GLY A 39 11.52 -1.05 0.28
CA GLY A 39 11.95 -1.05 -1.12
C GLY A 39 13.48 -0.93 -1.26
N ILE A 40 14.10 -0.07 -0.44
CA ILE A 40 15.56 0.08 -0.41
C ILE A 40 16.22 -1.21 0.07
N PHE A 41 15.76 -1.81 1.17
CA PHE A 41 16.29 -3.06 1.70
C PHE A 41 16.20 -4.19 0.67
N ASN A 42 15.02 -4.35 0.07
CA ASN A 42 14.81 -5.37 -0.96
C ASN A 42 15.76 -5.18 -2.14
N THR A 43 15.99 -3.94 -2.58
CA THR A 43 16.93 -3.63 -3.66
C THR A 43 18.38 -3.93 -3.27
N GLN A 44 18.77 -3.68 -2.01
CA GLN A 44 20.13 -4.03 -1.56
C GLN A 44 20.35 -5.54 -1.50
N VAL A 45 19.36 -6.31 -1.04
CA VAL A 45 19.44 -7.79 -1.01
C VAL A 45 19.67 -8.38 -2.40
N THR A 46 19.10 -7.77 -3.44
CA THR A 46 19.31 -8.25 -4.82
C THR A 46 20.73 -8.07 -5.34
N LYS A 47 21.55 -7.25 -4.71
CA LYS A 47 22.98 -7.13 -5.08
C LYS A 47 23.78 -8.39 -4.73
N ALA A 48 23.35 -9.12 -3.70
CA ALA A 48 23.98 -10.38 -3.26
C ALA A 48 23.24 -11.63 -3.78
N SER A 49 22.06 -11.46 -4.43
CA SER A 49 21.21 -12.56 -4.85
C SER A 49 20.44 -12.21 -6.13
N SER A 50 19.62 -13.14 -6.62
CA SER A 50 18.70 -12.82 -7.70
C SER A 50 17.46 -12.05 -7.19
N ILE A 51 16.82 -11.29 -8.09
CA ILE A 51 15.59 -10.57 -7.77
C ILE A 51 14.46 -11.52 -7.31
N TRP A 52 14.42 -12.72 -7.86
CA TRP A 52 13.43 -13.74 -7.49
C TRP A 52 13.73 -14.34 -6.11
N SER A 53 15.00 -14.61 -5.79
CA SER A 53 15.41 -15.09 -4.47
C SER A 53 15.10 -14.05 -3.39
N ALA A 54 15.41 -12.78 -3.66
CA ALA A 54 15.06 -11.69 -2.75
C ALA A 54 13.54 -11.59 -2.53
N ASN A 55 12.75 -11.68 -3.60
CA ASN A 55 11.30 -11.62 -3.52
C ASN A 55 10.73 -12.79 -2.69
N VAL A 56 11.16 -14.01 -2.93
CA VAL A 56 10.75 -15.19 -2.14
C VAL A 56 11.08 -15.00 -0.66
N PHE A 57 12.28 -14.54 -0.34
CA PHE A 57 12.68 -14.30 1.06
C PHE A 57 11.84 -13.24 1.73
N VAL A 58 11.57 -12.14 1.04
CA VAL A 58 10.72 -11.04 1.55
C VAL A 58 9.29 -11.52 1.83
N GLN A 59 8.71 -12.28 0.89
CA GLN A 59 7.36 -12.79 1.09
C GLN A 59 7.29 -13.85 2.20
N ALA A 60 8.32 -14.69 2.33
CA ALA A 60 8.40 -15.67 3.41
C ALA A 60 8.51 -14.99 4.79
N THR A 61 9.37 -13.99 4.92
CA THR A 61 9.51 -13.23 6.18
C THR A 61 8.24 -12.45 6.52
N ALA A 62 7.57 -11.88 5.53
CA ALA A 62 6.27 -11.23 5.72
C ALA A 62 5.21 -12.23 6.20
N LEU A 63 5.13 -13.42 5.60
CA LEU A 63 4.22 -14.48 6.02
C LEU A 63 4.48 -14.90 7.47
N LEU A 64 5.75 -15.16 7.82
CA LEU A 64 6.13 -15.55 9.19
C LEU A 64 5.76 -14.46 10.19
N SER A 65 6.00 -13.19 9.88
CA SER A 65 5.64 -12.06 10.73
C SER A 65 4.12 -11.97 10.94
N CYS A 66 3.34 -12.12 9.86
CA CYS A 66 1.89 -12.14 9.95
C CYS A 66 1.36 -13.32 10.78
N LEU A 67 1.95 -14.52 10.60
CA LEU A 67 1.58 -15.69 11.39
C LEU A 67 1.92 -15.50 12.88
N ALA A 68 3.07 -14.92 13.20
CA ALA A 68 3.45 -14.64 14.58
C ALA A 68 2.45 -13.69 15.24
N VAL A 69 2.08 -12.59 14.58
CA VAL A 69 1.08 -11.63 15.07
C VAL A 69 -0.30 -12.29 15.20
N TRP A 70 -0.71 -13.08 14.21
CA TRP A 70 -1.98 -13.80 14.27
C TRP A 70 -2.06 -14.77 15.44
N LEU A 71 -0.99 -15.55 15.69
CA LEU A 71 -0.92 -16.47 16.82
C LEU A 71 -0.94 -15.74 18.17
N ALA A 72 -0.30 -14.57 18.26
CA ALA A 72 -0.21 -13.81 19.50
C ALA A 72 -1.47 -12.99 19.81
N ALA A 73 -2.09 -12.38 18.79
CA ALA A 73 -3.10 -11.34 19.01
C ALA A 73 -4.51 -11.71 18.54
N ASP A 74 -4.68 -12.49 17.46
CA ASP A 74 -5.99 -12.63 16.82
C ASP A 74 -6.58 -14.04 16.99
N ARG A 75 -5.87 -15.08 16.57
CA ARG A 75 -6.33 -16.49 16.59
C ARG A 75 -7.68 -16.74 15.95
N SER A 76 -8.14 -15.85 15.07
CA SER A 76 -9.37 -16.02 14.31
C SER A 76 -9.24 -17.16 13.30
N ASN A 77 -10.38 -17.63 12.77
CA ASN A 77 -10.35 -18.69 11.80
C ASN A 77 -9.77 -18.22 10.46
N LEU A 78 -8.53 -18.64 10.13
CA LEU A 78 -7.86 -18.33 8.87
C LEU A 78 -8.67 -18.72 7.64
N PHE A 79 -9.43 -19.81 7.72
CA PHE A 79 -10.24 -20.28 6.59
C PHE A 79 -11.47 -19.40 6.33
N ALA A 80 -11.81 -18.48 7.25
CA ALA A 80 -12.88 -17.51 7.01
C ALA A 80 -12.59 -16.59 5.81
N VAL A 81 -11.31 -16.38 5.48
CA VAL A 81 -10.88 -15.60 4.31
C VAL A 81 -11.41 -16.20 3.01
N PHE A 82 -11.52 -17.53 2.91
CA PHE A 82 -12.06 -18.19 1.71
C PHE A 82 -13.57 -18.01 1.51
N ARG A 83 -14.28 -17.47 2.51
CA ARG A 83 -15.69 -17.09 2.39
C ARG A 83 -15.87 -15.70 1.79
N SER A 84 -14.76 -14.95 1.59
CA SER A 84 -14.83 -13.64 0.96
C SER A 84 -15.24 -13.76 -0.50
N GLU A 85 -16.20 -12.96 -0.90
CA GLU A 85 -16.60 -12.83 -2.30
C GLU A 85 -16.50 -11.35 -2.71
N PRO A 86 -16.07 -11.11 -3.94
CA PRO A 86 -15.66 -12.05 -5.00
C PRO A 86 -14.22 -12.60 -4.77
N LYS A 87 -14.01 -13.86 -5.18
CA LYS A 87 -12.78 -14.62 -4.91
C LYS A 87 -11.51 -14.03 -5.52
N TYR A 88 -11.61 -13.20 -6.55
CA TYR A 88 -10.44 -12.54 -7.15
C TYR A 88 -9.71 -11.60 -6.17
N LEU A 89 -10.38 -11.14 -5.11
CA LEU A 89 -9.75 -10.32 -4.06
C LEU A 89 -8.66 -11.08 -3.29
N LEU A 90 -8.69 -12.41 -3.30
CA LEU A 90 -7.68 -13.26 -2.68
C LEU A 90 -6.34 -13.24 -3.44
N LEU A 91 -6.34 -12.73 -4.69
CA LEU A 91 -5.11 -12.57 -5.48
C LEU A 91 -4.18 -11.46 -4.96
N GLY A 92 -4.53 -10.77 -3.88
CA GLY A 92 -3.70 -9.74 -3.25
C GLY A 92 -2.28 -10.19 -2.96
N GLY A 93 -2.06 -11.45 -2.57
CA GLY A 93 -0.72 -12.01 -2.36
C GLY A 93 0.09 -12.10 -3.65
N VAL A 94 -0.53 -12.49 -4.75
CA VAL A 94 0.12 -12.53 -6.08
C VAL A 94 0.49 -11.12 -6.54
N LEU A 95 -0.43 -10.17 -6.36
CA LEU A 95 -0.16 -8.75 -6.62
C LEU A 95 0.99 -8.23 -5.76
N GLY A 96 1.05 -8.62 -4.47
CA GLY A 96 2.13 -8.26 -3.57
C GLY A 96 3.51 -8.72 -4.07
N ALA A 97 3.61 -9.95 -4.60
CA ALA A 97 4.83 -10.46 -5.21
C ALA A 97 5.21 -9.65 -6.47
N GLY A 98 4.24 -9.34 -7.31
CA GLY A 98 4.42 -8.49 -8.50
C GLY A 98 4.87 -7.06 -8.13
N ILE A 99 4.25 -6.46 -7.12
CA ILE A 99 4.61 -5.14 -6.59
C ILE A 99 6.06 -5.16 -6.10
N THR A 100 6.44 -6.13 -5.28
CA THR A 100 7.82 -6.23 -4.76
C THR A 100 8.83 -6.32 -5.90
N TRP A 101 8.57 -7.17 -6.91
CA TRP A 101 9.43 -7.30 -8.08
C TRP A 101 9.57 -5.99 -8.87
N THR A 102 8.46 -5.31 -9.17
CA THR A 102 8.47 -4.06 -9.93
C THR A 102 9.14 -2.92 -9.17
N VAL A 103 8.92 -2.81 -7.85
CA VAL A 103 9.57 -1.81 -7.00
C VAL A 103 11.08 -2.02 -6.97
N ILE A 104 11.56 -3.25 -6.79
CA ILE A 104 12.99 -3.57 -6.82
C ILE A 104 13.60 -3.16 -8.17
N LYS A 105 12.95 -3.53 -9.28
CA LYS A 105 13.40 -3.14 -10.63
C LYS A 105 13.46 -1.64 -10.81
N ALA A 106 12.40 -0.93 -10.44
CA ALA A 106 12.32 0.52 -10.55
C ALA A 106 13.43 1.22 -9.73
N MET A 107 13.63 0.81 -8.48
CA MET A 107 14.68 1.37 -7.62
C MET A 107 16.09 1.06 -8.11
N ALA A 108 16.31 -0.13 -8.65
CA ALA A 108 17.60 -0.51 -9.24
C ALA A 108 17.95 0.32 -10.48
N MET A 109 16.94 0.67 -11.30
CA MET A 109 17.15 1.39 -12.56
C MET A 109 17.16 2.92 -12.37
N LEU A 110 16.29 3.47 -11.55
CA LEU A 110 16.06 4.91 -11.41
C LEU A 110 16.69 5.51 -10.15
N GLY A 111 17.09 4.67 -9.22
CA GLY A 111 17.43 5.06 -7.85
C GLY A 111 16.20 5.21 -6.96
N PRO A 112 16.37 5.10 -5.62
CA PRO A 112 15.24 5.03 -4.68
C PRO A 112 14.32 6.27 -4.75
N ALA A 113 14.87 7.46 -4.71
CA ALA A 113 14.08 8.69 -4.65
C ALA A 113 13.19 8.89 -5.89
N ARG A 114 13.76 8.69 -7.10
CA ARG A 114 13.00 8.83 -8.36
C ARG A 114 11.95 7.73 -8.50
N ALA A 115 12.30 6.49 -8.17
CA ALA A 115 11.36 5.39 -8.24
C ALA A 115 10.15 5.63 -7.34
N VAL A 116 10.37 6.03 -6.08
CA VAL A 116 9.28 6.33 -5.12
C VAL A 116 8.37 7.45 -5.63
N LEU A 117 8.92 8.52 -6.21
CA LEU A 117 8.11 9.61 -6.76
C LEU A 117 7.14 9.11 -7.85
N PHE A 118 7.64 8.34 -8.83
CA PHE A 118 6.78 7.78 -9.87
C PHE A 118 5.75 6.79 -9.32
N ILE A 119 6.15 5.95 -8.37
CA ILE A 119 5.26 4.99 -7.73
C ILE A 119 4.11 5.71 -7.03
N VAL A 120 4.40 6.75 -6.24
CA VAL A 120 3.37 7.50 -5.50
C VAL A 120 2.37 8.17 -6.45
N VAL A 121 2.83 8.83 -7.51
CA VAL A 121 1.90 9.46 -8.48
C VAL A 121 1.05 8.42 -9.19
N ALA A 122 1.65 7.29 -9.60
CA ALA A 122 0.90 6.19 -10.21
C ALA A 122 -0.14 5.61 -9.24
N GLN A 123 0.19 5.46 -7.96
CA GLN A 123 -0.74 5.01 -6.91
C GLN A 123 -1.91 5.97 -6.73
N ILE A 124 -1.65 7.28 -6.67
CA ILE A 124 -2.71 8.29 -6.53
C ILE A 124 -3.62 8.27 -7.77
N ALA A 125 -3.04 8.21 -8.97
CA ALA A 125 -3.81 8.15 -10.20
C ALA A 125 -4.68 6.88 -10.26
N ALA A 126 -4.10 5.71 -9.96
CA ALA A 126 -4.83 4.44 -9.94
C ALA A 126 -5.95 4.44 -8.89
N ALA A 127 -5.68 4.91 -7.67
CA ALA A 127 -6.68 5.02 -6.61
C ALA A 127 -7.85 5.94 -7.03
N TYR A 128 -7.55 7.08 -7.64
CA TYR A 128 -8.57 8.00 -8.12
C TYR A 128 -9.40 7.40 -9.25
N LEU A 129 -8.80 6.67 -10.19
CA LEU A 129 -9.53 5.94 -11.22
C LEU A 129 -10.44 4.87 -10.63
N VAL A 130 -9.97 4.10 -9.64
CA VAL A 130 -10.79 3.11 -8.93
C VAL A 130 -12.00 3.77 -8.25
N GLU A 131 -11.81 4.90 -7.59
CA GLU A 131 -12.93 5.68 -6.99
C GLU A 131 -13.90 6.21 -8.06
N LEU A 132 -13.41 6.73 -9.19
CA LEU A 132 -14.26 7.27 -10.25
C LEU A 132 -15.16 6.21 -10.88
N PHE A 133 -14.61 5.03 -11.13
CA PHE A 133 -15.36 3.93 -11.75
C PHE A 133 -16.12 3.09 -10.73
N GLY A 134 -15.85 3.25 -9.42
CA GLY A 134 -16.46 2.43 -8.37
C GLY A 134 -16.04 0.96 -8.47
N LEU A 135 -14.77 0.70 -8.84
CA LEU A 135 -14.26 -0.66 -9.01
C LEU A 135 -14.00 -1.33 -7.67
N PHE A 136 -13.98 -2.66 -7.66
CA PHE A 136 -13.63 -3.50 -6.49
C PHE A 136 -14.49 -3.27 -5.25
N GLY A 137 -15.74 -2.77 -5.41
CA GLY A 137 -16.64 -2.50 -4.29
C GLY A 137 -16.39 -1.17 -3.56
N VAL A 138 -15.55 -0.30 -4.11
CA VAL A 138 -15.36 1.06 -3.62
C VAL A 138 -16.55 1.94 -4.01
N GLU A 139 -17.03 2.78 -3.10
CA GLU A 139 -18.11 3.73 -3.41
C GLU A 139 -17.67 4.68 -4.54
N LYS A 140 -18.51 4.81 -5.56
CA LYS A 140 -18.24 5.66 -6.71
C LYS A 140 -18.19 7.12 -6.28
N ALA A 141 -17.04 7.76 -6.51
CA ALA A 141 -16.87 9.18 -6.28
C ALA A 141 -17.27 9.99 -7.53
N ALA A 142 -17.83 11.18 -7.30
CA ALA A 142 -18.04 12.13 -8.37
C ALA A 142 -16.69 12.69 -8.86
N TRP A 143 -16.67 13.11 -10.15
CA TRP A 143 -15.50 13.80 -10.70
C TRP A 143 -15.23 15.10 -9.92
N GLU A 144 -14.03 15.24 -9.38
CA GLU A 144 -13.59 16.43 -8.69
C GLU A 144 -12.36 17.06 -9.37
N TRP A 145 -12.53 18.23 -9.95
CA TRP A 145 -11.44 18.97 -10.58
C TRP A 145 -10.26 19.23 -9.65
N ARG A 146 -10.52 19.38 -8.35
CA ARG A 146 -9.47 19.58 -7.32
C ARG A 146 -8.51 18.40 -7.26
N LYS A 147 -9.01 17.16 -7.35
CA LYS A 147 -8.18 15.94 -7.34
C LYS A 147 -7.36 15.83 -8.63
N ALA A 148 -7.96 16.15 -9.78
CA ALA A 148 -7.26 16.16 -11.07
C ALA A 148 -6.14 17.21 -11.10
N ILE A 149 -6.40 18.41 -10.61
CA ILE A 149 -5.39 19.48 -10.50
C ILE A 149 -4.29 19.05 -9.51
N GLY A 150 -4.63 18.47 -8.34
CA GLY A 150 -3.66 17.97 -7.39
C GLY A 150 -2.72 16.91 -7.99
N LEU A 151 -3.26 15.99 -8.80
CA LEU A 151 -2.47 14.98 -9.52
C LEU A 151 -1.54 15.63 -10.56
N ALA A 152 -2.02 16.62 -11.31
CA ALA A 152 -1.21 17.36 -12.27
C ALA A 152 -0.07 18.13 -11.58
N VAL A 153 -0.34 18.78 -10.45
CA VAL A 153 0.68 19.47 -9.64
C VAL A 153 1.73 18.48 -9.12
N ALA A 154 1.31 17.30 -8.65
CA ALA A 154 2.24 16.26 -8.23
C ALA A 154 3.15 15.80 -9.39
N ALA A 155 2.59 15.61 -10.59
CA ALA A 155 3.37 15.25 -11.78
C ALA A 155 4.38 16.36 -12.18
N VAL A 156 3.97 17.62 -12.10
CA VAL A 156 4.88 18.77 -12.33
C VAL A 156 5.98 18.81 -11.26
N GLY A 157 5.63 18.59 -9.99
CA GLY A 157 6.62 18.51 -8.91
C GLY A 157 7.69 17.43 -9.16
N ILE A 158 7.32 16.28 -9.71
CA ILE A 158 8.27 15.25 -10.13
C ILE A 158 9.17 15.75 -11.26
N ALA A 159 8.62 16.41 -12.27
CA ALA A 159 9.39 16.95 -13.37
C ALA A 159 10.45 17.96 -12.85
N VAL A 160 10.06 18.84 -11.93
CA VAL A 160 10.97 19.81 -11.28
C VAL A 160 12.03 19.08 -10.45
N PHE A 161 11.67 18.04 -9.67
CA PHE A 161 12.63 17.27 -8.88
C PHE A 161 13.67 16.55 -9.75
N GLN A 162 13.32 16.20 -10.98
CA GLN A 162 14.23 15.54 -11.91
C GLN A 162 15.03 16.51 -12.79
N TRP A 163 14.68 17.78 -12.74
CA TRP A 163 15.38 18.80 -13.52
C TRP A 163 16.83 18.92 -13.02
N LYS A 164 17.76 18.66 -13.93
CA LYS A 164 19.19 18.87 -13.72
C LYS A 164 19.59 20.19 -14.37
#